data_af45f09778e1dd19958e0abf8dfe3834
#
_entry.id   af45f09778e1dd19958e0abf8dfe3834
#
_cell.length_a   1.000
_cell.length_b   1.000
_cell.length_c   1.000
_cell.angle_alpha   90.00
_cell.angle_beta   90.00
_cell.angle_gamma   90.00
#
_symmetry.space_group_name_H-M   'P 1'
#
loop_
_entity.id
_entity.type
_entity.pdbx_description
1 polymer ?
#
loop_
_entity_poly.entity_id
_entity_poly.type
_entity_poly.pdbx_seq_one_letter_code
_entity_poly.pdbx_strand_id
1 'polypeptide(L)'
;MLTDFTETFSYRLQRGILQYARDNHEQWMVCRMPLSYKNERGLDGVVRWAEEWKADAIMGKFEQDDDLQSFIQRGIVVIAQDHKRLFKNVPNVTSNYLDTGRMAASYFLDRGFNSFAYCGYNEAVWSEERCRGFRKGITDRSNGCHFSLFTDTLTDEPWRNNDLKLIHWLQSLPRRTAIFCCDDRQASVVLSACNEAGIKVPADFVVMGVDNDELVDELDEPTLSSVNLDIEQGGYAMAQMIEAIKQTGQQGNDIIIQPTGIIPRQSTNTFAAVEPYVQKAIDFIHNNLDRQFTITDLLRHLPVSRRLFEIRFREVTGFTPHNYMIRHRIERFAQRLLSSALPIKEIAFDMEFNNYGNLIRLFKTYLGCTPSEYREQHRWHGITIQ
;
A
#
# COMPACT_ATOMS: atom_id res chain seq x y z
N MET A 1 -13.55 5.43 17.09
CA MET A 1 -12.38 5.74 16.24
C MET A 1 -12.28 7.24 16.08
N LEU A 2 -11.12 7.80 16.41
CA LEU A 2 -10.77 9.22 16.28
C LEU A 2 -9.76 9.35 15.13
N THR A 3 -10.23 9.65 13.93
CA THR A 3 -9.37 9.66 12.73
C THR A 3 -10.01 10.47 11.60
N ASP A 4 -9.26 10.69 10.53
CA ASP A 4 -9.80 11.26 9.30
C ASP A 4 -10.49 10.16 8.50
N PHE A 5 -11.81 10.23 8.39
CA PHE A 5 -12.63 9.27 7.64
C PHE A 5 -12.70 9.58 6.14
N THR A 6 -12.03 10.61 5.67
CA THR A 6 -11.80 10.83 4.24
C THR A 6 -10.60 10.02 3.73
N GLU A 7 -9.80 9.46 4.63
CA GLU A 7 -8.66 8.59 4.28
C GLU A 7 -9.10 7.14 4.12
N THR A 8 -8.76 6.55 3.00
CA THR A 8 -9.00 5.12 2.72
C THR A 8 -8.36 4.22 3.76
N PHE A 9 -7.17 4.56 4.27
CA PHE A 9 -6.51 3.83 5.33
C PHE A 9 -7.42 3.65 6.57
N SER A 10 -8.02 4.72 7.06
CA SER A 10 -8.91 4.70 8.22
C SER A 10 -10.18 3.89 7.98
N TYR A 11 -10.74 4.00 6.77
CA TYR A 11 -11.93 3.25 6.37
C TYR A 11 -11.63 1.74 6.25
N ARG A 12 -10.50 1.38 5.66
CA ARG A 12 -10.06 -0.01 5.52
C ARG A 12 -9.74 -0.65 6.88
N LEU A 13 -9.12 0.08 7.81
CA LEU A 13 -8.97 -0.37 9.21
C LEU A 13 -10.32 -0.70 9.84
N GLN A 14 -11.30 0.19 9.71
CA GLN A 14 -12.64 -0.06 10.23
C GLN A 14 -13.29 -1.30 9.62
N ARG A 15 -13.11 -1.55 8.33
CA ARG A 15 -13.59 -2.79 7.67
C ARG A 15 -13.02 -4.03 8.34
N GLY A 16 -11.72 -4.04 8.65
CA GLY A 16 -11.06 -5.14 9.34
C GLY A 16 -11.62 -5.37 10.75
N ILE A 17 -11.84 -4.29 11.53
CA ILE A 17 -12.46 -4.37 12.84
C ILE A 17 -13.86 -5.00 12.77
N LEU A 18 -14.69 -4.52 11.85
CA LEU A 18 -16.05 -5.04 11.66
C LEU A 18 -16.05 -6.48 11.13
N GLN A 19 -15.01 -6.88 10.38
CA GLN A 19 -14.85 -8.27 9.95
C GLN A 19 -14.56 -9.17 11.16
N TYR A 20 -13.65 -8.76 12.05
CA TYR A 20 -13.40 -9.50 13.31
C TYR A 20 -14.67 -9.70 14.12
N ALA A 21 -15.45 -8.64 14.33
CA ALA A 21 -16.69 -8.72 15.09
C ALA A 21 -17.69 -9.71 14.46
N ARG A 22 -17.82 -9.71 13.13
CA ARG A 22 -18.69 -10.69 12.43
C ARG A 22 -18.20 -12.13 12.60
N ASP A 23 -16.90 -12.37 12.41
CA ASP A 23 -16.33 -13.71 12.46
C ASP A 23 -16.38 -14.34 13.84
N ASN A 24 -16.34 -13.50 14.90
CA ASN A 24 -16.42 -13.94 16.28
C ASN A 24 -17.82 -13.77 16.90
N HIS A 25 -18.84 -13.42 16.10
CA HIS A 25 -20.22 -13.19 16.54
C HIS A 25 -20.37 -12.11 17.64
N GLU A 26 -19.46 -11.13 17.63
CA GLU A 26 -19.46 -10.02 18.58
C GLU A 26 -20.34 -8.87 18.10
N GLN A 27 -21.06 -8.23 19.05
CA GLN A 27 -21.90 -7.06 18.76
C GLN A 27 -21.14 -5.77 19.07
N TRP A 28 -20.18 -5.43 18.22
CA TRP A 28 -19.43 -4.19 18.39
C TRP A 28 -20.12 -3.01 17.73
N MET A 29 -20.16 -1.89 18.45
CA MET A 29 -20.54 -0.60 17.90
C MET A 29 -19.27 0.23 17.66
N VAL A 30 -18.99 0.57 16.42
CA VAL A 30 -17.86 1.42 16.06
C VAL A 30 -18.35 2.84 15.80
N CYS A 31 -18.11 3.72 16.77
CA CYS A 31 -18.42 5.14 16.64
C CYS A 31 -17.31 5.87 15.93
N ARG A 32 -17.66 6.78 15.03
CA ARG A 32 -16.73 7.62 14.27
C ARG A 32 -16.69 9.02 14.87
N MET A 33 -15.50 9.48 15.25
CA MET A 33 -15.27 10.82 15.72
C MET A 33 -14.25 11.51 14.78
N PRO A 34 -14.63 12.59 14.12
CA PRO A 34 -13.70 13.31 13.24
C PRO A 34 -12.63 14.04 14.05
N LEU A 35 -11.43 14.23 13.48
CA LEU A 35 -10.34 14.96 14.13
C LEU A 35 -10.73 16.39 14.47
N SER A 36 -11.60 17.05 13.70
CA SER A 36 -12.13 18.39 13.98
C SER A 36 -12.76 18.48 15.36
N TYR A 37 -13.42 17.43 15.86
CA TYR A 37 -13.98 17.43 17.21
C TYR A 37 -12.88 17.55 18.29
N LYS A 38 -11.77 16.82 18.12
CA LYS A 38 -10.61 16.94 19.00
C LYS A 38 -9.98 18.34 18.90
N ASN A 39 -9.85 18.88 17.68
CA ASN A 39 -9.29 20.21 17.45
C ASN A 39 -10.11 21.31 18.13
N GLU A 40 -11.44 21.18 18.17
CA GLU A 40 -12.35 22.14 18.80
C GLU A 40 -12.48 21.96 20.32
N ARG A 41 -12.49 20.72 20.82
CA ARG A 41 -12.84 20.39 22.22
C ARG A 41 -11.66 19.93 23.06
N GLY A 42 -10.49 19.77 22.44
CA GLY A 42 -9.31 19.20 23.08
C GLY A 42 -9.46 17.73 23.43
N LEU A 43 -8.42 17.14 23.99
CA LEU A 43 -8.41 15.75 24.44
C LEU A 43 -9.46 15.49 25.52
N ASP A 44 -9.67 16.45 26.46
CA ASP A 44 -10.67 16.34 27.52
C ASP A 44 -12.10 16.23 26.97
N GLY A 45 -12.38 16.84 25.83
CA GLY A 45 -13.65 16.69 25.14
C GLY A 45 -13.82 15.27 24.60
N VAL A 46 -12.77 14.69 24.05
CA VAL A 46 -12.75 13.29 23.56
C VAL A 46 -12.93 12.31 24.70
N VAL A 47 -12.24 12.53 25.83
CA VAL A 47 -12.35 11.69 27.05
C VAL A 47 -13.79 11.69 27.57
N ARG A 48 -14.38 12.89 27.74
CA ARG A 48 -15.79 12.99 28.19
C ARG A 48 -16.76 12.28 27.28
N TRP A 49 -16.59 12.47 25.97
CA TRP A 49 -17.42 11.78 24.98
C TRP A 49 -17.28 10.24 25.07
N ALA A 50 -16.05 9.74 25.24
CA ALA A 50 -15.79 8.31 25.39
C ALA A 50 -16.46 7.75 26.67
N GLU A 51 -16.47 8.51 27.77
CA GLU A 51 -17.18 8.15 29.03
C GLU A 51 -18.70 8.14 28.83
N GLU A 52 -19.27 9.17 28.20
CA GLU A 52 -20.72 9.26 27.94
C GLU A 52 -21.21 8.08 27.09
N TRP A 53 -20.41 7.67 26.10
CA TRP A 53 -20.69 6.51 25.24
C TRP A 53 -20.31 5.18 25.88
N LYS A 54 -19.71 5.19 27.05
CA LYS A 54 -19.20 3.97 27.73
C LYS A 54 -18.29 3.17 26.81
N ALA A 55 -17.35 3.86 26.15
CA ALA A 55 -16.44 3.25 25.20
C ALA A 55 -15.52 2.25 25.90
N ASP A 56 -15.39 1.05 25.36
CA ASP A 56 -14.44 0.03 25.84
C ASP A 56 -13.03 0.29 25.32
N ALA A 57 -12.92 0.88 24.14
CA ALA A 57 -11.66 1.17 23.48
C ALA A 57 -11.72 2.44 22.66
N ILE A 58 -10.59 3.12 22.54
CA ILE A 58 -10.38 4.22 21.60
C ILE A 58 -9.18 3.91 20.71
N MET A 59 -9.36 4.10 19.41
CA MET A 59 -8.27 4.09 18.44
C MET A 59 -8.25 5.43 17.72
N GLY A 60 -7.08 6.00 17.50
CA GLY A 60 -7.05 7.27 16.78
C GLY A 60 -5.68 7.89 16.58
N LYS A 61 -5.70 9.01 15.86
CA LYS A 61 -4.57 9.91 15.70
C LYS A 61 -4.48 10.84 16.92
N PHE A 62 -3.41 10.68 17.66
CA PHE A 62 -3.12 11.50 18.83
C PHE A 62 -1.87 12.33 18.61
N GLU A 63 -1.81 13.52 19.21
CA GLU A 63 -0.60 14.33 19.27
C GLU A 63 0.31 13.84 20.41
N GLN A 64 1.59 14.19 20.33
CA GLN A 64 2.58 13.63 21.25
C GLN A 64 2.44 14.11 22.70
N ASP A 65 1.81 15.24 22.91
CA ASP A 65 1.48 15.87 24.19
C ASP A 65 0.10 15.45 24.73
N ASP A 66 -0.66 14.63 23.99
CA ASP A 66 -1.94 14.10 24.44
C ASP A 66 -1.72 13.16 25.64
N ASP A 67 -2.43 13.41 26.74
CA ASP A 67 -2.41 12.54 27.92
C ASP A 67 -3.31 11.31 27.73
N LEU A 68 -2.75 10.27 27.11
CA LEU A 68 -3.45 9.00 26.90
C LEU A 68 -3.74 8.23 28.20
N GLN A 69 -3.06 8.57 29.31
CA GLN A 69 -3.31 7.94 30.62
C GLN A 69 -4.71 8.24 31.14
N SER A 70 -5.29 9.38 30.73
CA SER A 70 -6.65 9.74 31.12
C SER A 70 -7.72 8.74 30.61
N PHE A 71 -7.49 8.06 29.49
CA PHE A 71 -8.34 6.95 29.02
C PHE A 71 -8.06 5.66 29.79
N ILE A 72 -6.78 5.31 29.96
CA ILE A 72 -6.35 4.06 30.59
C ILE A 72 -6.85 3.98 32.05
N GLN A 73 -6.76 5.10 32.80
CA GLN A 73 -7.26 5.20 34.16
C GLN A 73 -8.79 4.99 34.29
N ARG A 74 -9.52 5.16 33.19
CA ARG A 74 -10.94 4.91 33.05
C ARG A 74 -11.28 3.52 32.52
N GLY A 75 -10.27 2.67 32.35
CA GLY A 75 -10.44 1.31 31.83
C GLY A 75 -10.67 1.25 30.31
N ILE A 76 -10.43 2.34 29.60
CA ILE A 76 -10.59 2.40 28.14
C ILE A 76 -9.28 1.95 27.50
N VAL A 77 -9.33 0.92 26.66
CA VAL A 77 -8.17 0.45 25.86
C VAL A 77 -7.81 1.51 24.83
N VAL A 78 -6.52 1.88 24.77
CA VAL A 78 -6.03 2.86 23.80
C VAL A 78 -5.11 2.19 22.78
N ILE A 79 -5.38 2.42 21.50
CA ILE A 79 -4.48 2.06 20.40
C ILE A 79 -4.23 3.33 19.57
N ALA A 80 -2.96 3.75 19.46
CA ALA A 80 -2.60 4.94 18.72
C ALA A 80 -2.38 4.59 17.25
N GLN A 81 -3.00 5.34 16.33
CA GLN A 81 -2.60 5.35 14.94
C GLN A 81 -1.40 6.29 14.81
N ASP A 82 -0.28 5.80 14.28
CA ASP A 82 0.88 6.64 14.08
C ASP A 82 0.59 7.76 13.08
N HIS A 83 1.10 8.93 13.37
CA HIS A 83 0.95 10.12 12.54
C HIS A 83 2.29 10.84 12.43
N LYS A 84 2.71 11.53 13.48
CA LYS A 84 4.02 12.20 13.54
C LYS A 84 5.08 11.32 14.18
N ARG A 85 4.72 10.55 15.22
CA ARG A 85 5.63 9.65 15.95
C ARG A 85 4.88 8.48 16.55
N LEU A 86 5.63 7.43 16.92
CA LEU A 86 5.10 6.29 17.68
C LEU A 86 5.00 6.63 19.17
N PHE A 87 3.94 6.16 19.81
CA PHE A 87 3.77 6.23 21.25
C PHE A 87 4.50 5.08 21.96
N LYS A 88 5.12 5.37 23.11
CA LYS A 88 5.88 4.35 23.87
C LYS A 88 5.02 3.59 24.88
N ASN A 89 3.91 4.19 25.32
CA ASN A 89 3.12 3.71 26.46
C ASN A 89 1.80 3.07 26.06
N VAL A 90 1.50 3.00 24.79
CA VAL A 90 0.32 2.35 24.22
C VAL A 90 0.67 1.64 22.92
N PRO A 91 -0.03 0.57 22.53
CA PRO A 91 0.17 -0.06 21.23
C PRO A 91 -0.08 0.93 20.09
N ASN A 92 0.75 0.84 19.05
CA ASN A 92 0.57 1.60 17.84
C ASN A 92 0.01 0.72 16.71
N VAL A 93 -0.80 1.29 15.85
CA VAL A 93 -1.07 0.77 14.51
C VAL A 93 -0.18 1.55 13.54
N THR A 94 0.76 0.87 12.93
CA THR A 94 1.77 1.40 12.03
C THR A 94 1.92 0.48 10.81
N SER A 95 2.76 0.85 9.85
CA SER A 95 3.05 0.00 8.69
C SER A 95 4.55 -0.23 8.53
N ASN A 96 4.92 -1.26 7.80
CA ASN A 96 6.31 -1.51 7.42
C ASN A 96 6.73 -0.55 6.29
N TYR A 97 6.93 0.70 6.65
CA TYR A 97 7.19 1.81 5.73
C TYR A 97 8.49 1.64 4.95
N LEU A 98 9.52 1.08 5.61
CA LEU A 98 10.80 0.82 4.95
C LEU A 98 10.65 -0.18 3.81
N ASP A 99 9.94 -1.28 4.02
CA ASP A 99 9.74 -2.30 2.99
C ASP A 99 8.77 -1.83 1.91
N THR A 100 7.80 -0.97 2.26
CA THR A 100 6.96 -0.27 1.28
C THR A 100 7.82 0.54 0.30
N GLY A 101 8.75 1.34 0.81
CA GLY A 101 9.68 2.11 -0.02
C GLY A 101 10.63 1.22 -0.84
N ARG A 102 11.18 0.16 -0.24
CA ARG A 102 12.04 -0.80 -0.96
C ARG A 102 11.30 -1.51 -2.10
N MET A 103 10.04 -1.85 -1.89
CA MET A 103 9.19 -2.47 -2.91
C MET A 103 9.00 -1.55 -4.11
N ALA A 104 8.71 -0.26 -3.89
CA ALA A 104 8.62 0.73 -4.96
C ALA A 104 9.96 0.90 -5.70
N ALA A 105 11.09 0.96 -4.97
CA ALA A 105 12.43 1.03 -5.56
C ALA A 105 12.72 -0.17 -6.46
N SER A 106 12.45 -1.38 -5.98
CA SER A 106 12.64 -2.61 -6.76
C SER A 106 11.80 -2.62 -8.02
N TYR A 107 10.55 -2.20 -7.92
CA TYR A 107 9.65 -2.11 -9.08
C TYR A 107 10.19 -1.23 -10.19
N PHE A 108 10.70 -0.05 -9.84
CA PHE A 108 11.25 0.88 -10.83
C PHE A 108 12.61 0.45 -11.36
N LEU A 109 13.50 -0.06 -10.50
CA LEU A 109 14.81 -0.59 -10.93
C LEU A 109 14.66 -1.77 -11.89
N ASP A 110 13.71 -2.68 -11.62
CA ASP A 110 13.43 -3.83 -12.50
C ASP A 110 12.90 -3.41 -13.89
N ARG A 111 12.41 -2.15 -14.01
CA ARG A 111 11.95 -1.53 -15.27
C ARG A 111 13.00 -0.62 -15.92
N GLY A 112 14.23 -0.62 -15.40
CA GLY A 112 15.36 0.08 -15.97
C GLY A 112 15.37 1.59 -15.76
N PHE A 113 14.66 2.08 -14.74
CA PHE A 113 14.78 3.48 -14.33
C PHE A 113 16.12 3.72 -13.62
N ASN A 114 16.73 4.88 -13.88
CA ASN A 114 17.98 5.34 -13.28
C ASN A 114 17.88 6.76 -12.70
N SER A 115 16.74 7.41 -12.85
CA SER A 115 16.42 8.68 -12.22
C SER A 115 15.18 8.51 -11.36
N PHE A 116 15.29 8.91 -10.11
CA PHE A 116 14.27 8.71 -9.08
C PHE A 116 13.95 10.00 -8.37
N ALA A 117 12.70 10.13 -7.96
CA ALA A 117 12.27 11.24 -7.14
C ALA A 117 11.29 10.74 -6.06
N TYR A 118 11.31 11.39 -4.92
CA TYR A 118 10.34 11.16 -3.87
C TYR A 118 9.56 12.45 -3.59
N CYS A 119 8.24 12.32 -3.45
CA CYS A 119 7.35 13.42 -3.09
C CYS A 119 6.56 13.05 -1.83
N GLY A 120 6.66 13.85 -0.76
CA GLY A 120 6.01 13.52 0.50
C GLY A 120 5.92 14.69 1.47
N TYR A 121 5.68 14.36 2.75
CA TYR A 121 5.51 15.34 3.81
C TYR A 121 6.66 15.29 4.81
N ASN A 122 7.02 16.46 5.33
CA ASN A 122 7.87 16.60 6.51
C ASN A 122 7.06 16.27 7.77
N GLU A 123 7.76 15.83 8.82
CA GLU A 123 7.19 15.59 10.16
C GLU A 123 6.11 14.47 10.20
N ALA A 124 6.03 13.64 9.16
CA ALA A 124 5.18 12.48 9.12
C ALA A 124 6.04 11.21 9.07
N VAL A 125 6.01 10.41 10.14
CA VAL A 125 6.87 9.20 10.27
C VAL A 125 6.71 8.27 9.07
N TRP A 126 5.50 8.06 8.60
CA TRP A 126 5.19 7.20 7.46
C TRP A 126 5.78 7.71 6.15
N SER A 127 5.80 9.04 5.95
CA SER A 127 6.40 9.65 4.76
C SER A 127 7.94 9.54 4.79
N GLU A 128 8.56 9.90 5.92
CA GLU A 128 10.02 9.87 6.09
C GLU A 128 10.59 8.46 5.95
N GLU A 129 9.93 7.49 6.58
CA GLU A 129 10.35 6.09 6.55
C GLU A 129 10.17 5.46 5.15
N ARG A 130 9.07 5.77 4.44
CA ARG A 130 8.87 5.35 3.04
C ARG A 130 9.97 5.92 2.14
N CYS A 131 10.31 7.21 2.31
CA CYS A 131 11.42 7.86 1.61
C CYS A 131 12.76 7.16 1.88
N ARG A 132 13.05 6.87 3.16
CA ARG A 132 14.28 6.19 3.57
C ARG A 132 14.38 4.80 2.97
N GLY A 133 13.28 4.04 2.99
CA GLY A 133 13.20 2.71 2.37
C GLY A 133 13.40 2.76 0.86
N PHE A 134 12.77 3.71 0.18
CA PHE A 134 12.91 3.91 -1.26
C PHE A 134 14.35 4.25 -1.64
N ARG A 135 14.94 5.23 -0.98
CA ARG A 135 16.34 5.62 -1.21
C ARG A 135 17.31 4.47 -0.94
N LYS A 136 17.10 3.73 0.16
CA LYS A 136 17.93 2.57 0.47
C LYS A 136 17.79 1.47 -0.57
N GLY A 137 16.58 1.15 -1.01
CA GLY A 137 16.34 0.16 -2.07
C GLY A 137 17.05 0.50 -3.38
N ILE A 138 17.14 1.79 -3.73
CA ILE A 138 17.88 2.27 -4.90
C ILE A 138 19.40 2.09 -4.67
N THR A 139 19.94 2.61 -3.56
CA THR A 139 21.39 2.60 -3.30
C THR A 139 21.96 1.20 -3.11
N ASP A 140 21.20 0.27 -2.57
CA ASP A 140 21.62 -1.13 -2.37
C ASP A 140 21.76 -1.89 -3.70
N ARG A 141 21.10 -1.45 -4.79
CA ARG A 141 21.07 -2.15 -6.08
C ARG A 141 21.70 -1.38 -7.24
N SER A 142 21.92 -0.09 -7.11
CA SER A 142 22.44 0.75 -8.18
C SER A 142 23.27 1.90 -7.64
N ASN A 143 24.44 2.11 -8.23
CA ASN A 143 25.34 3.22 -7.93
C ASN A 143 25.20 4.32 -8.98
N GLY A 144 25.22 5.59 -8.54
CA GLY A 144 25.24 6.74 -9.45
C GLY A 144 23.87 7.13 -10.03
N CYS A 145 22.78 6.66 -9.46
CA CYS A 145 21.45 7.10 -9.83
C CYS A 145 21.17 8.53 -9.36
N HIS A 146 20.44 9.28 -10.17
CA HIS A 146 19.91 10.57 -9.76
C HIS A 146 18.77 10.36 -8.76
N PHE A 147 18.78 11.11 -7.65
CA PHE A 147 17.71 11.11 -6.66
C PHE A 147 17.35 12.56 -6.28
N SER A 148 16.07 12.90 -6.40
CA SER A 148 15.53 14.22 -6.01
C SER A 148 14.46 14.05 -4.94
N LEU A 149 14.36 15.01 -4.04
CA LEU A 149 13.41 15.01 -2.94
C LEU A 149 12.58 16.28 -2.96
N PHE A 150 11.27 16.13 -2.89
CA PHE A 150 10.33 17.21 -2.59
C PHE A 150 9.53 16.85 -1.35
N THR A 151 9.50 17.74 -0.38
CA THR A 151 8.65 17.58 0.81
C THR A 151 7.94 18.89 1.12
N ASP A 152 6.69 18.75 1.52
CA ASP A 152 5.86 19.86 1.98
C ASP A 152 5.43 19.62 3.43
N THR A 153 4.84 20.61 4.05
CA THR A 153 4.28 20.50 5.40
C THR A 153 2.94 19.78 5.32
N LEU A 154 2.75 18.77 6.17
CA LEU A 154 1.45 18.11 6.29
C LEU A 154 0.43 19.10 6.88
N THR A 155 -0.61 19.43 6.11
CA THR A 155 -1.67 20.37 6.51
C THR A 155 -3.03 19.68 6.48
N ASP A 156 -3.95 20.12 7.34
CA ASP A 156 -5.35 19.67 7.32
C ASP A 156 -6.12 20.25 6.11
N GLU A 157 -5.48 21.12 5.32
CA GLU A 157 -6.05 21.80 4.17
C GLU A 157 -5.23 21.52 2.89
N PRO A 158 -5.20 20.31 2.38
CA PRO A 158 -4.35 19.89 1.25
C PRO A 158 -4.66 20.67 -0.05
N TRP A 159 -5.87 21.22 -0.20
CA TRP A 159 -6.24 22.04 -1.38
C TRP A 159 -5.59 23.42 -1.42
N ARG A 160 -4.91 23.86 -0.34
CA ARG A 160 -4.17 25.14 -0.30
C ARG A 160 -2.70 25.01 -0.67
N ASN A 161 -2.26 23.82 -1.08
CA ASN A 161 -0.87 23.58 -1.44
C ASN A 161 -0.43 24.50 -2.59
N ASN A 162 0.79 25.00 -2.46
CA ASN A 162 1.38 25.93 -3.40
C ASN A 162 1.92 25.15 -4.62
N ASP A 163 1.02 24.86 -5.56
CA ASP A 163 1.29 24.06 -6.77
C ASP A 163 2.50 24.58 -7.56
N LEU A 164 2.81 25.88 -7.50
CA LEU A 164 3.94 26.47 -8.22
C LEU A 164 5.30 25.93 -7.78
N LYS A 165 5.52 25.63 -6.49
CA LYS A 165 6.78 25.04 -6.03
C LYS A 165 6.93 23.63 -6.52
N LEU A 166 5.85 22.85 -6.47
CA LEU A 166 5.81 21.48 -6.96
C LEU A 166 6.05 21.45 -8.48
N ILE A 167 5.37 22.31 -9.23
CA ILE A 167 5.53 22.45 -10.69
C ILE A 167 6.99 22.79 -11.05
N HIS A 168 7.60 23.79 -10.40
CA HIS A 168 9.00 24.13 -10.65
C HIS A 168 9.96 22.97 -10.33
N TRP A 169 9.71 22.25 -9.24
CA TRP A 169 10.49 21.06 -8.93
C TRP A 169 10.34 19.97 -9.99
N LEU A 170 9.11 19.65 -10.42
CA LEU A 170 8.84 18.67 -11.48
C LEU A 170 9.56 19.06 -12.78
N GLN A 171 9.51 20.34 -13.18
CA GLN A 171 10.20 20.83 -14.38
C GLN A 171 11.74 20.74 -14.30
N SER A 172 12.30 20.68 -13.08
CA SER A 172 13.74 20.53 -12.86
C SER A 172 14.22 19.08 -12.96
N LEU A 173 13.31 18.11 -12.94
CA LEU A 173 13.65 16.70 -12.95
C LEU A 173 14.09 16.24 -14.35
N PRO A 174 15.07 15.32 -14.45
CA PRO A 174 15.41 14.68 -15.72
C PRO A 174 14.21 13.92 -16.30
N ARG A 175 14.10 13.87 -17.62
CA ARG A 175 13.11 13.00 -18.26
C ARG A 175 13.32 11.54 -17.90
N ARG A 176 12.26 10.74 -17.92
CA ARG A 176 12.23 9.36 -17.48
C ARG A 176 12.57 9.20 -15.98
N THR A 177 12.15 10.15 -15.16
CA THR A 177 12.22 10.02 -13.69
C THR A 177 11.04 9.19 -13.17
N ALA A 178 11.34 8.25 -12.27
CA ALA A 178 10.35 7.52 -11.50
C ALA A 178 10.07 8.23 -10.19
N ILE A 179 8.84 8.71 -10.02
CA ILE A 179 8.39 9.47 -8.84
C ILE A 179 7.62 8.52 -7.93
N PHE A 180 8.10 8.37 -6.70
CA PHE A 180 7.38 7.67 -5.64
C PHE A 180 6.81 8.71 -4.66
N CYS A 181 5.51 8.69 -4.48
CA CYS A 181 4.79 9.57 -3.57
C CYS A 181 4.51 8.86 -2.24
N CYS A 182 4.45 9.63 -1.18
CA CYS A 182 4.25 9.09 0.17
C CYS A 182 2.91 8.35 0.34
N ASP A 183 1.86 8.79 -0.37
CA ASP A 183 0.54 8.15 -0.45
C ASP A 183 -0.13 8.45 -1.80
N ASP A 184 -1.35 7.92 -2.02
CA ASP A 184 -2.09 8.10 -3.27
C ASP A 184 -2.62 9.53 -3.43
N ARG A 185 -2.96 10.21 -2.32
CA ARG A 185 -3.38 11.62 -2.38
C ARG A 185 -2.26 12.52 -2.89
N GLN A 186 -1.05 12.35 -2.34
CA GLN A 186 0.12 13.10 -2.81
C GLN A 186 0.47 12.76 -4.26
N ALA A 187 0.26 11.50 -4.66
CA ALA A 187 0.46 11.10 -6.04
C ALA A 187 -0.55 11.76 -6.99
N SER A 188 -1.82 11.89 -6.60
CA SER A 188 -2.85 12.61 -7.36
C SER A 188 -2.50 14.10 -7.51
N VAL A 189 -1.99 14.75 -6.45
CA VAL A 189 -1.48 16.13 -6.53
C VAL A 189 -0.32 16.23 -7.53
N VAL A 190 0.61 15.27 -7.52
CA VAL A 190 1.71 15.22 -8.49
C VAL A 190 1.20 15.02 -9.92
N LEU A 191 0.21 14.15 -10.16
CA LEU A 191 -0.41 13.96 -11.48
C LEU A 191 -1.07 15.23 -11.98
N SER A 192 -1.81 15.93 -11.12
CA SER A 192 -2.45 17.22 -11.44
C SER A 192 -1.41 18.28 -11.79
N ALA A 193 -0.33 18.40 -11.01
CA ALA A 193 0.76 19.32 -11.27
C ALA A 193 1.53 18.99 -12.57
N CYS A 194 1.71 17.72 -12.88
CA CYS A 194 2.28 17.27 -14.17
C CYS A 194 1.39 17.71 -15.34
N ASN A 195 0.08 17.52 -15.23
CA ASN A 195 -0.88 17.92 -16.26
C ASN A 195 -0.85 19.43 -16.49
N GLU A 196 -0.85 20.24 -15.42
CA GLU A 196 -0.75 21.71 -15.50
C GLU A 196 0.57 22.16 -16.13
N ALA A 197 1.68 21.49 -15.80
CA ALA A 197 3.00 21.76 -16.36
C ALA A 197 3.21 21.24 -17.80
N GLY A 198 2.23 20.54 -18.38
CA GLY A 198 2.35 19.90 -19.69
C GLY A 198 3.30 18.70 -19.71
N ILE A 199 3.61 18.11 -18.56
CA ILE A 199 4.45 16.93 -18.40
C ILE A 199 3.59 15.67 -18.56
N LYS A 200 3.99 14.78 -19.44
CA LYS A 200 3.21 13.58 -19.77
C LYS A 200 3.56 12.42 -18.83
N VAL A 201 2.57 11.89 -18.14
CA VAL A 201 2.64 10.65 -17.37
C VAL A 201 1.88 9.58 -18.18
N PRO A 202 2.47 8.43 -18.49
CA PRO A 202 3.77 7.90 -18.05
C PRO A 202 4.95 8.20 -19.00
N ALA A 203 4.81 9.04 -20.02
CA ALA A 203 5.82 9.18 -21.08
C ALA A 203 7.10 9.93 -20.62
N ASP A 204 6.94 11.06 -19.91
CA ASP A 204 8.05 11.84 -19.38
C ASP A 204 8.43 11.38 -17.97
N PHE A 205 7.43 11.17 -17.10
CA PHE A 205 7.58 10.64 -15.74
C PHE A 205 6.66 9.44 -15.50
N VAL A 206 7.02 8.60 -14.56
CA VAL A 206 6.10 7.62 -13.96
C VAL A 206 5.82 8.00 -12.52
N VAL A 207 4.60 7.80 -12.06
CA VAL A 207 4.15 8.17 -10.71
C VAL A 207 3.54 6.96 -10.02
N MET A 208 3.90 6.74 -8.75
CA MET A 208 3.35 5.69 -7.91
C MET A 208 3.04 6.22 -6.52
N GLY A 209 1.88 5.87 -5.99
CA GLY A 209 1.44 6.15 -4.64
C GLY A 209 1.52 4.94 -3.70
N VAL A 210 0.82 5.04 -2.59
CA VAL A 210 0.67 3.98 -1.58
C VAL A 210 -0.74 4.05 -1.01
N ASP A 211 -1.26 2.95 -0.53
CA ASP A 211 -2.52 2.65 0.14
C ASP A 211 -3.59 2.02 -0.77
N ASN A 212 -3.44 2.12 -2.09
CA ASN A 212 -4.35 1.61 -3.10
C ASN A 212 -5.79 2.12 -2.85
N ASP A 213 -5.93 3.45 -2.86
CA ASP A 213 -7.20 4.14 -2.70
C ASP A 213 -8.02 4.05 -3.99
N GLU A 214 -9.02 3.17 -4.01
CA GLU A 214 -9.84 2.92 -5.20
C GLU A 214 -10.55 4.18 -5.70
N LEU A 215 -10.92 5.11 -4.82
CA LEU A 215 -11.58 6.36 -5.20
C LEU A 215 -10.62 7.32 -5.90
N VAL A 216 -9.38 7.44 -5.41
CA VAL A 216 -8.34 8.27 -6.03
C VAL A 216 -7.94 7.66 -7.38
N ASP A 217 -7.75 6.34 -7.39
CA ASP A 217 -7.28 5.61 -8.56
C ASP A 217 -8.21 5.69 -9.78
N GLU A 218 -9.53 5.73 -9.55
CA GLU A 218 -10.53 5.80 -10.62
C GLU A 218 -10.75 7.23 -11.14
N LEU A 219 -10.43 8.24 -10.34
CA LEU A 219 -10.62 9.66 -10.70
C LEU A 219 -9.43 10.26 -11.42
N ASP A 220 -8.23 9.69 -11.23
CA ASP A 220 -7.01 10.18 -11.85
C ASP A 220 -6.89 9.76 -13.31
N GLU A 221 -6.37 10.66 -14.15
CA GLU A 221 -5.97 10.38 -15.52
C GLU A 221 -4.52 10.85 -15.75
N PRO A 222 -3.57 9.92 -15.91
CA PRO A 222 -3.72 8.45 -16.00
C PRO A 222 -4.04 7.80 -14.65
N THR A 223 -4.75 6.66 -14.65
CA THR A 223 -5.06 5.89 -13.42
C THR A 223 -3.80 5.54 -12.64
N LEU A 224 -3.85 5.72 -11.32
CA LEU A 224 -2.68 5.70 -10.44
C LEU A 224 -2.24 4.29 -10.05
N SER A 225 -0.97 3.96 -10.26
CA SER A 225 -0.32 2.78 -9.71
C SER A 225 0.02 2.99 -8.24
N SER A 226 -0.21 1.98 -7.41
CA SER A 226 -0.05 2.13 -5.97
C SER A 226 0.54 0.88 -5.30
N VAL A 227 1.26 1.07 -4.19
CA VAL A 227 1.66 -0.02 -3.28
C VAL A 227 0.48 -0.35 -2.38
N ASN A 228 -0.02 -1.58 -2.47
CA ASN A 228 -1.11 -2.05 -1.62
C ASN A 228 -0.59 -2.50 -0.25
N LEU A 229 -1.30 -2.12 0.80
CA LEU A 229 -1.06 -2.53 2.18
C LEU A 229 -2.19 -3.43 2.67
N ASP A 230 -1.89 -4.34 3.60
CA ASP A 230 -2.88 -5.24 4.23
C ASP A 230 -3.61 -4.55 5.39
N ILE A 231 -4.26 -3.44 5.09
CA ILE A 231 -4.86 -2.55 6.08
C ILE A 231 -6.04 -3.22 6.81
N GLU A 232 -6.86 -3.97 6.09
CA GLU A 232 -7.99 -4.69 6.68
C GLU A 232 -7.52 -5.73 7.71
N GLN A 233 -6.43 -6.45 7.41
CA GLN A 233 -5.83 -7.38 8.37
C GLN A 233 -5.26 -6.64 9.60
N GLY A 234 -4.71 -5.45 9.41
CA GLY A 234 -4.31 -4.56 10.50
C GLY A 234 -5.49 -4.21 11.42
N GLY A 235 -6.63 -3.86 10.84
CA GLY A 235 -7.88 -3.59 11.57
C GLY A 235 -8.41 -4.82 12.31
N TYR A 236 -8.34 -5.99 11.68
CA TYR A 236 -8.71 -7.27 12.29
C TYR A 236 -7.82 -7.58 13.51
N ALA A 237 -6.51 -7.47 13.37
CA ALA A 237 -5.55 -7.67 14.45
C ALA A 237 -5.75 -6.69 15.61
N MET A 238 -6.14 -5.47 15.29
CA MET A 238 -6.47 -4.44 16.30
C MET A 238 -7.68 -4.82 17.13
N ALA A 239 -8.73 -5.33 16.51
CA ALA A 239 -9.90 -5.83 17.24
C ALA A 239 -9.55 -7.02 18.15
N GLN A 240 -8.75 -7.94 17.66
CA GLN A 240 -8.20 -9.06 18.43
C GLN A 240 -7.40 -8.58 19.65
N MET A 241 -6.56 -7.57 19.47
CA MET A 241 -5.75 -6.98 20.54
C MET A 241 -6.61 -6.29 21.61
N ILE A 242 -7.63 -5.54 21.21
CA ILE A 242 -8.58 -4.91 22.14
C ILE A 242 -9.19 -5.96 23.07
N GLU A 243 -9.65 -7.08 22.51
CA GLU A 243 -10.21 -8.18 23.30
C GLU A 243 -9.16 -8.80 24.23
N ALA A 244 -7.98 -9.09 23.75
CA ALA A 244 -6.91 -9.65 24.55
C ALA A 244 -6.53 -8.73 25.73
N ILE A 245 -6.42 -7.42 25.49
CA ILE A 245 -6.14 -6.43 26.57
C ILE A 245 -7.29 -6.41 27.59
N LYS A 246 -8.55 -6.44 27.16
CA LYS A 246 -9.71 -6.47 28.05
C LYS A 246 -9.72 -7.72 28.94
N GLN A 247 -9.36 -8.87 28.39
CA GLN A 247 -9.35 -10.15 29.11
C GLN A 247 -8.17 -10.29 30.07
N THR A 248 -6.98 -9.83 29.66
CA THR A 248 -5.73 -10.09 30.40
C THR A 248 -5.26 -8.90 31.24
N GLY A 249 -5.67 -7.69 30.89
CA GLY A 249 -5.13 -6.44 31.43
C GLY A 249 -3.70 -6.14 30.98
N GLN A 250 -3.12 -6.97 30.11
CA GLN A 250 -1.76 -6.78 29.62
C GLN A 250 -1.76 -5.91 28.36
N GLN A 251 -0.82 -4.98 28.29
CA GLN A 251 -0.63 -4.13 27.12
C GLN A 251 -0.17 -4.97 25.92
N GLY A 252 -0.76 -4.72 24.74
CA GLY A 252 -0.37 -5.37 23.50
C GLY A 252 0.91 -4.77 22.88
N ASN A 253 1.43 -5.44 21.86
CA ASN A 253 2.54 -4.95 21.03
C ASN A 253 2.00 -4.07 19.88
N ASP A 254 2.92 -3.36 19.19
CA ASP A 254 2.56 -2.61 17.99
C ASP A 254 2.03 -3.52 16.88
N ILE A 255 1.04 -3.05 16.15
CA ILE A 255 0.48 -3.71 14.96
C ILE A 255 1.17 -3.15 13.75
N ILE A 256 1.89 -4.00 13.01
CA ILE A 256 2.68 -3.58 11.84
C ILE A 256 2.03 -4.11 10.56
N ILE A 257 1.35 -3.24 9.83
CA ILE A 257 0.71 -3.55 8.55
C ILE A 257 1.79 -3.75 7.48
N GLN A 258 1.69 -4.84 6.71
CA GLN A 258 2.68 -5.20 5.71
C GLN A 258 2.27 -4.72 4.31
N PRO A 259 3.23 -4.32 3.45
CA PRO A 259 2.96 -4.16 2.03
C PRO A 259 2.74 -5.55 1.39
N THR A 260 1.70 -5.68 0.57
CA THR A 260 1.33 -6.95 -0.06
C THR A 260 1.73 -7.03 -1.53
N GLY A 261 2.03 -5.90 -2.16
CA GLY A 261 2.43 -5.85 -3.56
C GLY A 261 2.14 -4.50 -4.20
N ILE A 262 2.46 -4.38 -5.48
CA ILE A 262 2.15 -3.20 -6.26
C ILE A 262 0.98 -3.52 -7.17
N ILE A 263 0.01 -2.61 -7.23
CA ILE A 263 -1.09 -2.61 -8.19
C ILE A 263 -0.68 -1.68 -9.33
N PRO A 264 -0.19 -2.22 -10.45
CA PRO A 264 0.24 -1.40 -11.58
C PRO A 264 -0.98 -0.91 -12.36
N ARG A 265 -0.98 0.37 -12.68
CA ARG A 265 -1.98 1.05 -13.52
C ARG A 265 -1.29 1.92 -14.57
N GLN A 266 -2.00 2.85 -15.19
CA GLN A 266 -1.49 3.66 -16.31
C GLN A 266 -0.31 4.56 -15.93
N SER A 267 -0.27 5.10 -14.71
CA SER A 267 0.74 6.09 -14.30
C SER A 267 2.18 5.57 -14.25
N THR A 268 2.37 4.24 -14.20
CA THR A 268 3.70 3.61 -14.32
C THR A 268 3.88 2.82 -15.59
N ASN A 269 2.91 2.88 -16.52
CA ASN A 269 2.89 2.09 -17.71
C ASN A 269 3.59 2.81 -18.88
N THR A 270 4.90 2.77 -18.92
CA THR A 270 5.73 3.42 -19.93
C THR A 270 5.59 2.81 -21.35
N PHE A 271 4.89 1.70 -21.49
CA PHE A 271 4.83 0.94 -22.74
C PHE A 271 3.69 1.38 -23.67
N ALA A 272 2.67 2.06 -23.14
CA ALA A 272 1.50 2.49 -23.90
C ALA A 272 1.81 3.39 -25.09
N ALA A 273 2.85 4.22 -24.99
CA ALA A 273 3.22 5.19 -26.03
C ALA A 273 4.12 4.62 -27.13
N VAL A 274 4.85 3.52 -26.85
CA VAL A 274 5.89 3.00 -27.73
C VAL A 274 5.41 1.79 -28.54
N GLU A 275 4.61 0.90 -27.91
CA GLU A 275 4.16 -0.35 -28.52
C GLU A 275 2.73 -0.71 -28.05
N PRO A 276 1.68 -0.18 -28.70
CA PRO A 276 0.28 -0.33 -28.24
C PRO A 276 -0.19 -1.79 -28.07
N TYR A 277 0.36 -2.72 -28.84
CA TYR A 277 0.01 -4.14 -28.72
C TYR A 277 0.73 -4.83 -27.53
N VAL A 278 1.92 -4.36 -27.15
CA VAL A 278 2.58 -4.83 -25.92
C VAL A 278 1.77 -4.37 -24.70
N GLN A 279 1.29 -3.13 -24.74
CA GLN A 279 0.39 -2.62 -23.70
C GLN A 279 -0.88 -3.46 -23.58
N LYS A 280 -1.61 -3.68 -24.67
CA LYS A 280 -2.80 -4.53 -24.68
C LYS A 280 -2.52 -5.93 -24.12
N ALA A 281 -1.33 -6.46 -24.39
CA ALA A 281 -0.90 -7.74 -23.85
C ALA A 281 -0.71 -7.68 -22.33
N ILE A 282 -0.07 -6.65 -21.83
CA ILE A 282 0.12 -6.42 -20.38
C ILE A 282 -1.24 -6.27 -19.69
N ASP A 283 -2.13 -5.45 -20.22
CA ASP A 283 -3.49 -5.26 -19.68
C ASP A 283 -4.26 -6.58 -19.66
N PHE A 284 -4.19 -7.36 -20.75
CA PHE A 284 -4.79 -8.68 -20.81
C PHE A 284 -4.23 -9.61 -19.72
N ILE A 285 -2.92 -9.64 -19.53
CA ILE A 285 -2.27 -10.46 -18.50
C ILE A 285 -2.77 -10.07 -17.11
N HIS A 286 -2.74 -8.78 -16.78
CA HIS A 286 -3.14 -8.29 -15.45
C HIS A 286 -4.62 -8.54 -15.15
N ASN A 287 -5.50 -8.37 -16.13
CA ASN A 287 -6.94 -8.64 -15.99
C ASN A 287 -7.28 -10.13 -15.89
N ASN A 288 -6.31 -11.04 -16.12
CA ASN A 288 -6.54 -12.47 -16.15
C ASN A 288 -5.63 -13.27 -15.21
N LEU A 289 -4.96 -12.64 -14.23
CA LEU A 289 -4.02 -13.30 -13.32
C LEU A 289 -4.65 -14.40 -12.48
N ASP A 290 -5.94 -14.31 -12.19
CA ASP A 290 -6.68 -15.26 -11.35
C ASP A 290 -7.14 -16.52 -12.12
N ARG A 291 -6.91 -16.59 -13.45
CA ARG A 291 -7.26 -17.76 -14.28
C ARG A 291 -6.10 -18.20 -15.15
N GLN A 292 -6.20 -19.42 -15.67
CA GLN A 292 -5.22 -19.94 -16.61
C GLN A 292 -5.52 -19.45 -18.03
N PHE A 293 -4.51 -18.95 -18.71
CA PHE A 293 -4.54 -18.61 -20.14
C PHE A 293 -3.17 -18.87 -20.77
N THR A 294 -3.13 -18.94 -22.09
CA THR A 294 -1.93 -19.19 -22.86
C THR A 294 -1.51 -17.95 -23.66
N ILE A 295 -0.25 -17.94 -24.13
CA ILE A 295 0.21 -16.90 -25.06
C ILE A 295 -0.64 -16.90 -26.35
N THR A 296 -1.16 -18.05 -26.77
CA THR A 296 -2.04 -18.14 -27.92
C THR A 296 -3.37 -17.41 -27.70
N ASP A 297 -3.92 -17.51 -26.49
CA ASP A 297 -5.17 -16.80 -26.12
C ASP A 297 -4.95 -15.29 -26.16
N LEU A 298 -3.82 -14.83 -25.61
CA LEU A 298 -3.41 -13.43 -25.66
C LEU A 298 -3.25 -12.93 -27.11
N LEU A 299 -2.58 -13.69 -27.97
CA LEU A 299 -2.32 -13.29 -29.36
C LEU A 299 -3.61 -13.20 -30.21
N ARG A 300 -4.70 -13.87 -29.84
CA ARG A 300 -6.00 -13.71 -30.54
C ARG A 300 -6.53 -12.28 -30.50
N HIS A 301 -6.11 -11.51 -29.53
CA HIS A 301 -6.55 -10.12 -29.32
C HIS A 301 -5.56 -9.08 -29.88
N LEU A 302 -4.45 -9.52 -30.50
CA LEU A 302 -3.37 -8.65 -30.97
C LEU A 302 -3.16 -8.78 -32.49
N PRO A 303 -3.10 -7.66 -33.23
CA PRO A 303 -2.85 -7.68 -34.68
C PRO A 303 -1.36 -7.82 -34.99
N VAL A 304 -0.68 -8.84 -34.42
CA VAL A 304 0.77 -9.02 -34.54
C VAL A 304 1.13 -10.50 -34.60
N SER A 305 2.19 -10.83 -35.37
CA SER A 305 2.71 -12.20 -35.39
C SER A 305 3.37 -12.56 -34.06
N ARG A 306 3.28 -13.84 -33.66
CA ARG A 306 3.87 -14.34 -32.41
C ARG A 306 5.36 -13.98 -32.28
N ARG A 307 6.13 -14.16 -33.34
CA ARG A 307 7.58 -13.89 -33.34
C ARG A 307 7.88 -12.41 -33.09
N LEU A 308 7.19 -11.51 -33.77
CA LEU A 308 7.38 -10.07 -33.63
C LEU A 308 6.93 -9.64 -32.21
N PHE A 309 5.80 -10.16 -31.74
CA PHE A 309 5.30 -9.91 -30.39
C PHE A 309 6.32 -10.31 -29.31
N GLU A 310 6.83 -11.56 -29.35
CA GLU A 310 7.80 -12.06 -28.35
C GLU A 310 9.09 -11.23 -28.33
N ILE A 311 9.60 -10.80 -29.49
CA ILE A 311 10.78 -9.92 -29.59
C ILE A 311 10.48 -8.57 -28.94
N ARG A 312 9.42 -7.89 -29.38
CA ARG A 312 9.08 -6.56 -28.91
C ARG A 312 8.66 -6.56 -27.43
N PHE A 313 7.90 -7.56 -26.99
CA PHE A 313 7.53 -7.71 -25.61
C PHE A 313 8.78 -7.84 -24.71
N ARG A 314 9.78 -8.60 -25.16
CA ARG A 314 11.04 -8.75 -24.43
C ARG A 314 11.90 -7.48 -24.46
N GLU A 315 11.98 -6.78 -25.59
CA GLU A 315 12.67 -5.49 -25.69
C GLU A 315 12.06 -4.45 -24.73
N VAL A 316 10.74 -4.46 -24.59
CA VAL A 316 9.96 -3.52 -23.80
C VAL A 316 9.97 -3.87 -22.32
N THR A 317 9.73 -5.14 -21.96
CA THR A 317 9.53 -5.56 -20.56
C THR A 317 10.77 -6.18 -19.92
N GLY A 318 11.79 -6.52 -20.71
CA GLY A 318 12.95 -7.30 -20.27
C GLY A 318 12.68 -8.81 -20.11
N PHE A 319 11.42 -9.25 -20.23
CA PHE A 319 10.99 -10.63 -20.02
C PHE A 319 10.35 -11.22 -21.27
N THR A 320 10.42 -12.54 -21.41
CA THR A 320 9.52 -13.20 -22.37
C THR A 320 8.07 -13.09 -21.88
N PRO A 321 7.06 -13.06 -22.77
CA PRO A 321 5.65 -12.99 -22.38
C PRO A 321 5.25 -14.10 -21.38
N HIS A 322 5.78 -15.31 -21.58
CA HIS A 322 5.53 -16.45 -20.69
C HIS A 322 6.11 -16.23 -19.29
N ASN A 323 7.35 -15.75 -19.17
CA ASN A 323 7.99 -15.50 -17.87
C ASN A 323 7.32 -14.34 -17.14
N TYR A 324 6.92 -13.30 -17.89
CA TYR A 324 6.17 -12.16 -17.35
C TYR A 324 4.83 -12.62 -16.74
N MET A 325 4.06 -13.40 -17.51
CA MET A 325 2.77 -13.96 -17.06
C MET A 325 2.93 -14.83 -15.81
N ILE A 326 3.91 -15.77 -15.81
CA ILE A 326 4.13 -16.65 -14.64
C ILE A 326 4.50 -15.84 -13.41
N ARG A 327 5.44 -14.89 -13.54
CA ARG A 327 5.88 -14.05 -12.44
C ARG A 327 4.70 -13.33 -11.78
N HIS A 328 3.88 -12.62 -12.56
CA HIS A 328 2.75 -11.88 -12.05
C HIS A 328 1.64 -12.77 -11.47
N ARG A 329 1.43 -13.96 -12.04
CA ARG A 329 0.52 -14.95 -11.42
C ARG A 329 1.03 -15.46 -10.07
N ILE A 330 2.35 -15.67 -9.91
CA ILE A 330 2.95 -16.04 -8.62
C ILE A 330 2.83 -14.90 -7.61
N GLU A 331 3.09 -13.66 -8.02
CA GLU A 331 2.90 -12.45 -7.18
C GLU A 331 1.42 -12.32 -6.74
N ARG A 332 0.47 -12.50 -7.66
CA ARG A 332 -0.96 -12.50 -7.35
C ARG A 332 -1.36 -13.63 -6.40
N PHE A 333 -0.81 -14.81 -6.58
CA PHE A 333 -1.02 -15.93 -5.67
C PHE A 333 -0.47 -15.62 -4.26
N ALA A 334 0.70 -15.00 -4.16
CA ALA A 334 1.28 -14.54 -2.89
C ALA A 334 0.35 -13.52 -2.18
N GLN A 335 -0.21 -12.57 -2.90
CA GLN A 335 -1.21 -11.64 -2.36
C GLN A 335 -2.43 -12.37 -1.80
N ARG A 336 -2.99 -13.34 -2.56
CA ARG A 336 -4.14 -14.13 -2.10
C ARG A 336 -3.81 -15.03 -0.89
N LEU A 337 -2.56 -15.49 -0.76
CA LEU A 337 -2.12 -16.22 0.43
C LEU A 337 -2.22 -15.37 1.70
N LEU A 338 -1.95 -14.09 1.62
CA LEU A 338 -1.97 -13.16 2.76
C LEU A 338 -3.38 -12.62 3.04
N SER A 339 -4.16 -12.36 2.00
CA SER A 339 -5.50 -11.78 2.11
C SER A 339 -6.62 -12.81 2.36
N SER A 340 -6.30 -14.10 2.46
CA SER A 340 -7.28 -15.17 2.62
C SER A 340 -6.86 -16.20 3.67
N ALA A 341 -7.81 -16.64 4.50
CA ALA A 341 -7.63 -17.76 5.42
C ALA A 341 -7.80 -19.14 4.75
N LEU A 342 -8.18 -19.18 3.48
CA LEU A 342 -8.41 -20.44 2.75
C LEU A 342 -7.16 -21.32 2.73
N PRO A 343 -7.32 -22.64 2.69
CA PRO A 343 -6.21 -23.57 2.46
C PRO A 343 -5.44 -23.22 1.18
N ILE A 344 -4.12 -23.34 1.23
CA ILE A 344 -3.24 -22.99 0.09
C ILE A 344 -3.64 -23.71 -1.20
N LYS A 345 -4.08 -24.97 -1.08
CA LYS A 345 -4.55 -25.77 -2.22
C LYS A 345 -5.85 -25.23 -2.83
N GLU A 346 -6.75 -24.69 -2.02
CA GLU A 346 -8.00 -24.08 -2.49
C GLU A 346 -7.70 -22.81 -3.26
N ILE A 347 -6.82 -21.94 -2.74
CA ILE A 347 -6.40 -20.71 -3.45
C ILE A 347 -5.75 -21.07 -4.79
N ALA A 348 -4.90 -22.12 -4.82
CA ALA A 348 -4.29 -22.60 -6.06
C ALA A 348 -5.32 -23.12 -7.06
N PHE A 349 -6.35 -23.82 -6.58
CA PHE A 349 -7.45 -24.33 -7.39
C PHE A 349 -8.31 -23.17 -7.96
N ASP A 350 -8.68 -22.21 -7.12
CA ASP A 350 -9.45 -21.03 -7.52
C ASP A 350 -8.73 -20.17 -8.57
N MET A 351 -7.40 -20.17 -8.54
CA MET A 351 -6.56 -19.49 -9.54
C MET A 351 -6.21 -20.41 -10.74
N GLU A 352 -6.88 -21.55 -10.86
CA GLU A 352 -6.70 -22.49 -11.97
C GLU A 352 -5.23 -22.93 -12.18
N PHE A 353 -4.48 -23.19 -11.09
CA PHE A 353 -3.17 -23.80 -11.20
C PHE A 353 -3.31 -25.33 -11.37
N ASN A 354 -3.13 -25.83 -12.59
CA ASN A 354 -3.33 -27.25 -12.93
C ASN A 354 -2.35 -28.20 -12.25
N ASN A 355 -1.17 -27.72 -11.81
CA ASN A 355 -0.15 -28.54 -11.18
C ASN A 355 0.39 -27.86 -9.92
N TYR A 356 -0.10 -28.33 -8.77
CA TYR A 356 0.29 -27.80 -7.47
C TYR A 356 1.79 -27.95 -7.17
N GLY A 357 2.42 -29.07 -7.56
CA GLY A 357 3.87 -29.26 -7.37
C GLY A 357 4.70 -28.25 -8.18
N ASN A 358 4.28 -27.98 -9.41
CA ASN A 358 4.92 -26.95 -10.24
C ASN A 358 4.72 -25.54 -9.67
N LEU A 359 3.54 -25.24 -9.13
CA LEU A 359 3.27 -23.96 -8.45
C LEU A 359 4.24 -23.76 -7.28
N ILE A 360 4.41 -24.75 -6.40
CA ILE A 360 5.34 -24.66 -5.26
C ILE A 360 6.77 -24.39 -5.74
N ARG A 361 7.22 -25.11 -6.78
CA ARG A 361 8.56 -24.92 -7.35
C ARG A 361 8.74 -23.53 -7.93
N LEU A 362 7.78 -23.03 -8.71
CA LEU A 362 7.81 -21.68 -9.28
C LEU A 362 7.76 -20.62 -8.18
N PHE A 363 6.90 -20.78 -7.20
CA PHE A 363 6.80 -19.87 -6.07
C PHE A 363 8.13 -19.74 -5.33
N LYS A 364 8.79 -20.87 -5.05
CA LYS A 364 10.13 -20.87 -4.43
C LYS A 364 11.19 -20.23 -5.33
N THR A 365 11.09 -20.42 -6.65
CA THR A 365 12.02 -19.81 -7.61
C THR A 365 11.90 -18.28 -7.63
N TYR A 366 10.68 -17.74 -7.58
CA TYR A 366 10.44 -16.29 -7.68
C TYR A 366 10.49 -15.54 -6.34
N LEU A 367 10.10 -16.19 -5.23
CA LEU A 367 9.96 -15.54 -3.92
C LEU A 367 10.93 -16.11 -2.85
N GLY A 368 11.76 -17.09 -3.20
CA GLY A 368 12.82 -17.62 -2.34
C GLY A 368 12.37 -18.63 -1.29
N CYS A 369 11.07 -18.75 -1.01
CA CYS A 369 10.49 -19.66 -0.01
C CYS A 369 9.25 -20.38 -0.54
N THR A 370 8.74 -21.37 0.19
CA THR A 370 7.49 -22.06 -0.17
C THR A 370 6.26 -21.22 0.18
N PRO A 371 5.09 -21.48 -0.45
CA PRO A 371 3.85 -20.78 -0.09
C PRO A 371 3.49 -20.87 1.40
N SER A 372 3.79 -21.99 2.05
CA SER A 372 3.54 -22.16 3.49
C SER A 372 4.47 -21.30 4.33
N GLU A 373 5.78 -21.34 4.02
CA GLU A 373 6.79 -20.50 4.67
C GLU A 373 6.49 -19.00 4.45
N TYR A 374 6.08 -18.65 3.22
CA TYR A 374 5.72 -17.26 2.89
C TYR A 374 4.53 -16.79 3.72
N ARG A 375 3.46 -17.60 3.79
CA ARG A 375 2.28 -17.30 4.62
C ARG A 375 2.65 -17.22 6.10
N GLU A 376 3.53 -18.08 6.59
CA GLU A 376 3.98 -18.10 7.99
C GLU A 376 4.87 -16.89 8.32
N GLN A 377 5.83 -16.56 7.45
CA GLN A 377 6.73 -15.41 7.62
C GLN A 377 5.99 -14.06 7.58
N HIS A 378 4.92 -13.98 6.76
CA HIS A 378 4.12 -12.77 6.60
C HIS A 378 2.78 -12.87 7.36
N ARG A 379 2.48 -14.02 7.97
CA ARG A 379 1.36 -14.18 8.87
C ARG A 379 1.71 -13.46 10.16
N TRP A 380 0.87 -12.56 10.54
CA TRP A 380 0.97 -11.93 11.85
C TRP A 380 0.98 -13.03 12.91
N HIS A 381 2.08 -13.17 13.64
CA HIS A 381 2.09 -13.97 14.86
C HIS A 381 1.30 -13.15 15.89
N GLY A 382 -0.01 -13.33 15.87
CA GLY A 382 -0.85 -12.94 17.00
C GLY A 382 -0.21 -13.49 18.27
N ILE A 383 -0.22 -12.70 19.30
CA ILE A 383 0.32 -12.96 20.64
C ILE A 383 0.24 -14.46 20.95
N THR A 384 1.38 -15.13 21.00
CA THR A 384 1.45 -16.46 21.62
C THR A 384 1.30 -16.21 23.10
N ILE A 385 0.10 -16.40 23.62
CA ILE A 385 -0.15 -16.44 25.05
C ILE A 385 0.59 -17.69 25.55
N GLN A 386 1.72 -17.51 26.22
CA GLN A 386 2.35 -18.53 27.06
C GLN A 386 1.72 -18.51 28.43
#